data_8e3d91992855448991b0b357a5fc2e8a
#
_entry.id   8e3d91992855448991b0b357a5fc2e8a
#
_cell.length_a   1.000
_cell.length_b   1.000
_cell.length_c   1.000
_cell.angle_alpha   90.00
_cell.angle_beta   90.00
_cell.angle_gamma   90.00
#
_symmetry.space_group_name_H-M   'P 1'
#
loop_
_entity.id
_entity.type
_entity.pdbx_description
1 polymer ?
#
loop_
_entity_poly.entity_id
_entity_poly.type
_entity_poly.pdbx_seq_one_letter_code
_entity_poly.pdbx_strand_id
1 'polypeptide(L)' 'MKILKQKEVVHLTGLSRVTIWRLEQRGEFPEKIVLSPNRVGWLENEVSDWIASRPRISSQQEAA' A
#
# COMPACT_ATOMS: atom_id res chain seq x y z
N MET A 1 5.50 -13.05 -10.30
CA MET A 1 5.04 -11.73 -9.81
C MET A 1 3.54 -11.77 -9.63
N LYS A 2 3.04 -11.39 -8.46
CA LYS A 2 1.62 -11.45 -8.15
C LYS A 2 1.01 -10.05 -8.17
N ILE A 3 -0.21 -9.95 -8.70
CA ILE A 3 -0.98 -8.71 -8.70
C ILE A 3 -2.05 -8.80 -7.64
N LEU A 4 -2.14 -7.77 -6.80
CA LEU A 4 -3.14 -7.69 -5.74
C LEU A 4 -4.30 -6.79 -6.16
N LYS A 5 -5.51 -7.24 -5.88
CA LYS A 5 -6.71 -6.41 -6.03
C LYS A 5 -6.86 -5.54 -4.80
N GLN A 6 -7.67 -4.48 -4.91
CA GLN A 6 -7.89 -3.58 -3.79
C GLN A 6 -8.31 -4.29 -2.51
N LYS A 7 -9.20 -5.25 -2.63
CA LYS A 7 -9.66 -6.03 -1.49
C LYS A 7 -8.50 -6.75 -0.79
N GLU A 8 -7.59 -7.29 -1.58
CA GLU A 8 -6.42 -7.98 -1.05
C GLU A 8 -5.45 -7.01 -0.37
N VAL A 9 -5.27 -5.82 -0.95
CA VAL A 9 -4.41 -4.79 -0.37
C VAL A 9 -4.98 -4.31 0.96
N VAL A 10 -6.29 -4.08 1.03
CA VAL A 10 -6.97 -3.73 2.28
C VAL A 10 -6.72 -4.80 3.33
N HIS A 11 -6.87 -6.06 2.95
CA HIS A 11 -6.68 -7.17 3.87
C HIS A 11 -5.24 -7.28 4.34
N LEU A 12 -4.30 -7.14 3.43
CA LEU A 12 -2.87 -7.28 3.72
C LEU A 12 -2.34 -6.15 4.60
N THR A 13 -2.76 -4.92 4.32
CA THR A 13 -2.28 -3.74 5.06
C THR A 13 -3.09 -3.46 6.32
N GLY A 14 -4.33 -3.91 6.37
CA GLY A 14 -5.23 -3.56 7.46
C GLY A 14 -5.76 -2.13 7.36
N LEU A 15 -5.47 -1.43 6.28
CA LEU A 15 -5.93 -0.07 6.07
C LEU A 15 -7.24 -0.04 5.30
N SER A 16 -8.06 0.99 5.54
CA SER A 16 -9.29 1.16 4.78
C SER A 16 -8.99 1.65 3.36
N ARG A 17 -9.95 1.47 2.46
CA ARG A 17 -9.85 1.97 1.10
C ARG A 17 -9.58 3.46 1.06
N VAL A 18 -10.25 4.21 1.93
CA VAL A 18 -10.11 5.66 1.98
C VAL A 18 -8.69 6.04 2.40
N THR A 19 -8.14 5.36 3.39
CA THR A 19 -6.78 5.61 3.85
C THR A 19 -5.78 5.32 2.73
N ILE A 20 -5.93 4.20 2.04
CA ILE A 20 -5.07 3.84 0.91
C ILE A 20 -5.14 4.91 -0.16
N TRP A 21 -6.36 5.35 -0.50
CA TRP A 21 -6.56 6.39 -1.51
C TRP A 21 -5.85 7.69 -1.11
N ARG A 22 -5.98 8.09 0.16
CA ARG A 22 -5.32 9.31 0.64
C ARG A 22 -3.81 9.22 0.53
N LEU A 23 -3.26 8.06 0.88
CA LEU A 23 -1.82 7.84 0.76
C LEU A 23 -1.37 7.88 -0.68
N GLU A 24 -2.16 7.33 -1.58
CA GLU A 24 -1.87 7.39 -3.01
C GLU A 24 -1.85 8.84 -3.50
N GLN A 25 -2.80 9.65 -3.06
CA GLN A 25 -2.88 11.04 -3.45
C GLN A 25 -1.66 11.85 -2.99
N ARG A 26 -1.04 11.43 -1.91
CA ARG A 26 0.16 12.06 -1.38
C ARG A 26 1.45 11.51 -1.98
N GLY A 27 1.34 10.50 -2.81
CA GLY A 27 2.50 9.80 -3.33
C GLY A 27 3.22 8.95 -2.30
N GLU A 28 2.50 8.54 -1.25
CA GLU A 28 3.05 7.79 -0.13
C GLU A 28 2.65 6.31 -0.11
N PHE A 29 2.12 5.83 -1.21
CA PHE A 29 1.73 4.43 -1.37
C PHE A 29 2.08 3.99 -2.79
N PRO A 30 2.41 2.70 -3.00
CA PRO A 30 2.72 2.23 -4.35
C PRO A 30 1.58 2.53 -5.33
N GLU A 31 1.93 2.91 -6.54
CA GLU A 31 0.94 3.23 -7.55
C GLU A 31 0.30 1.98 -8.12
N LYS A 32 -0.99 2.09 -8.41
CA LYS A 32 -1.71 1.02 -9.08
C LYS A 32 -1.20 0.84 -10.50
N ILE A 33 -1.26 -0.40 -10.96
CA ILE A 33 -0.94 -0.73 -12.34
C ILE A 33 -2.26 -0.91 -13.08
N VAL A 34 -2.37 -0.30 -14.25
CA VAL A 34 -3.53 -0.48 -15.11
C VAL A 34 -3.30 -1.73 -15.95
N LEU A 35 -4.05 -2.78 -15.65
CA LEU A 35 -3.93 -4.05 -16.37
C LEU A 35 -4.78 -4.07 -17.64
N SER A 36 -5.92 -3.39 -17.57
CA SER A 36 -6.83 -3.22 -18.71
C SER A 36 -7.72 -2.04 -18.36
N PRO A 37 -8.56 -1.55 -19.30
CA PRO A 37 -9.40 -0.39 -19.02
C PRO A 37 -10.24 -0.48 -17.76
N ASN A 38 -10.63 -1.68 -17.35
CA ASN A 38 -11.48 -1.88 -16.19
C ASN A 38 -10.80 -2.65 -15.06
N ARG A 39 -9.50 -2.89 -15.17
CA ARG A 39 -8.78 -3.66 -14.17
C ARG A 39 -7.52 -2.96 -13.74
N VAL A 40 -7.41 -2.72 -12.45
CA VAL A 40 -6.22 -2.16 -11.83
C VAL A 40 -5.79 -3.07 -10.69
N GLY A 41 -4.53 -2.94 -10.30
CA GLY A 41 -4.00 -3.72 -9.19
C GLY A 41 -2.67 -3.17 -8.74
N TRP A 42 -2.10 -3.82 -7.74
CA TRP A 42 -0.78 -3.47 -7.22
C TRP A 42 0.13 -4.66 -7.32
N LEU A 43 1.41 -4.42 -7.48
CA LEU A 43 2.41 -5.49 -7.41
C LEU A 43 2.57 -5.90 -5.95
N GLU A 44 2.46 -7.19 -5.68
CA GLU A 44 2.56 -7.71 -4.31
C GLU A 44 3.89 -7.33 -3.65
N ASN A 45 4.99 -7.46 -4.39
CA ASN A 45 6.30 -7.15 -3.83
C ASN A 45 6.43 -5.67 -3.45
N GLU A 46 5.81 -4.78 -4.22
CA GLU A 46 5.83 -3.35 -3.90
C GLU A 46 5.05 -3.06 -2.63
N VAL A 47 3.89 -3.69 -2.46
CA VAL A 47 3.08 -3.53 -1.26
C VAL A 47 3.80 -4.12 -0.04
N SER A 48 4.40 -5.29 -0.21
CA SER A 48 5.16 -5.91 0.87
C SER A 48 6.36 -5.06 1.30
N ASP A 49 7.09 -4.52 0.33
CA ASP A 49 8.22 -3.64 0.61
C ASP A 49 7.77 -2.37 1.31
N TRP A 50 6.63 -1.82 0.88
CA TRP A 50 6.06 -0.64 1.50
C TRP A 50 5.73 -0.90 2.97
N ILE A 51 5.10 -2.03 3.25
CA ILE A 51 4.77 -2.41 4.63
C ILE A 51 6.05 -2.55 5.46
N ALA A 52 7.05 -3.22 4.90
CA ALA A 52 8.32 -3.44 5.59
C ALA A 52 9.06 -2.14 5.88
N SER A 53 8.81 -1.10 5.08
CA SER A 53 9.48 0.20 5.23
C SER A 53 8.77 1.13 6.21
N ARG A 54 7.61 0.73 6.75
CA ARG A 54 6.88 1.59 7.67
C ARG A 54 7.64 1.77 8.97
N PRO A 55 7.61 2.97 9.55
CA PRO A 55 8.29 3.21 10.82
C PRO A 55 7.66 2.40 11.94
N ARG A 56 8.48 1.96 12.85
CA ARG A 56 8.02 1.23 14.03
C ARG A 56 7.80 2.23 15.17
N ILE A 57 6.88 1.87 16.07
CA ILE A 57 6.57 2.75 17.20
C ILE A 57 7.81 3.07 18.01
N SER A 58 8.68 2.09 18.26
CA SER A 58 9.89 2.32 19.04
C SER A 58 10.81 3.36 18.38
N SER A 59 10.91 3.34 17.03
CA SER A 59 11.70 4.32 16.32
C SER A 59 11.09 5.72 16.43
N GLN A 60 9.77 5.82 16.39
CA GLN A 60 9.08 7.08 16.53
C GLN A 60 9.24 7.65 17.95
N GLN A 61 9.19 6.78 18.94
CA GLN A 61 9.38 7.17 20.33
C GLN A 61 10.79 7.68 20.59
N GLU A 62 11.78 7.08 19.98
CA GLU A 62 13.16 7.52 20.08
C GLU A 62 13.38 8.90 19.46
N ALA A 63 12.62 9.21 18.42
CA ALA A 63 12.71 10.49 17.75
C ALA A 63 12.08 11.62 18.58
N ALA A 64 11.29 11.29 19.57
CA ALA A 64 10.69 12.25 20.46
C ALA A 64 11.62 12.51 21.65
#